data_817a1d94fbbda44011ba58c71f35f415
#
_entry.id   817a1d94fbbda44011ba58c71f35f415
#
_cell.length_a   1.000
_cell.length_b   1.000
_cell.length_c   1.000
_cell.angle_alpha   90.00
_cell.angle_beta   90.00
_cell.angle_gamma   90.00
#
_symmetry.space_group_name_H-M   'P 1'
#
loop_
_entity.id
_entity.type
_entity.pdbx_description
1 polymer ?
#
loop_
_entity_poly.entity_id
_entity_poly.type
_entity_poly.pdbx_seq_one_letter_code
_entity_poly.pdbx_strand_id
1 'polypeptide(L)'
;MEYKYSFEKPEVWNDARNLVKMIYLHTNNFPERERFGLSSQMQRAVVSIVSNIAEGVSRNSVKEKIRFVELAYGSLMELYCQLYVSVDLDYLTPSTFTLIKAEIDKIANKANALKRSFIKQLNDSTIQRFNN
;
A
#
# COMPACT_ATOMS: atom_id res chain seq x y z
N MET A 1 -18.51 -12.45 -5.32
CA MET A 1 -18.59 -11.13 -5.97
C MET A 1 -17.88 -11.19 -7.31
N GLU A 2 -18.52 -10.79 -8.38
CA GLU A 2 -17.90 -10.66 -9.67
C GLU A 2 -16.98 -9.43 -9.72
N TYR A 3 -15.81 -9.58 -10.35
CA TYR A 3 -14.88 -8.48 -10.52
C TYR A 3 -15.12 -7.82 -11.88
N LYS A 4 -15.38 -6.52 -11.86
CA LYS A 4 -15.63 -5.73 -13.07
C LYS A 4 -14.35 -5.14 -13.66
N TYR A 5 -13.46 -4.67 -12.78
CA TYR A 5 -12.23 -3.98 -13.18
C TYR A 5 -10.99 -4.77 -12.74
N SER A 6 -9.89 -4.59 -13.47
CA SER A 6 -8.66 -5.33 -13.24
C SER A 6 -8.05 -5.12 -11.84
N PHE A 7 -8.22 -3.93 -11.25
CA PHE A 7 -7.64 -3.65 -9.92
C PHE A 7 -8.36 -4.39 -8.79
N GLU A 8 -9.56 -4.92 -9.03
CA GLU A 8 -10.34 -5.63 -8.02
C GLU A 8 -9.81 -7.05 -7.76
N LYS A 9 -9.06 -7.62 -8.70
CA LYS A 9 -8.57 -9.00 -8.64
C LYS A 9 -7.36 -9.22 -7.74
N PRO A 10 -6.32 -8.34 -7.72
CA PRO A 10 -5.11 -8.62 -6.97
C PRO A 10 -5.36 -8.70 -5.47
N GLU A 11 -4.80 -9.74 -4.83
CA GLU A 11 -4.87 -9.89 -3.38
C GLU A 11 -4.29 -8.68 -2.64
N VAL A 12 -3.21 -8.09 -3.17
CA VAL A 12 -2.55 -6.96 -2.53
C VAL A 12 -3.48 -5.76 -2.39
N TRP A 13 -4.37 -5.53 -3.36
CA TRP A 13 -5.36 -4.46 -3.26
C TRP A 13 -6.37 -4.73 -2.14
N ASN A 14 -6.84 -5.96 -2.03
CA ASN A 14 -7.77 -6.35 -0.97
C ASN A 14 -7.10 -6.32 0.40
N ASP A 15 -5.85 -6.74 0.50
CA ASP A 15 -5.07 -6.64 1.74
C ASP A 15 -4.91 -5.17 2.16
N ALA A 16 -4.65 -4.28 1.21
CA ALA A 16 -4.52 -2.85 1.47
C ALA A 16 -5.85 -2.24 1.96
N ARG A 17 -6.98 -2.67 1.40
CA ARG A 17 -8.31 -2.25 1.88
C ARG A 17 -8.54 -2.67 3.33
N ASN A 18 -8.12 -3.87 3.68
CA ASN A 18 -8.23 -4.35 5.06
C ASN A 18 -7.33 -3.53 5.99
N LEU A 19 -6.15 -3.15 5.53
CA LEU A 19 -5.26 -2.27 6.30
C LEU A 19 -5.89 -0.90 6.55
N VAL A 20 -6.65 -0.36 5.59
CA VAL A 20 -7.41 0.89 5.79
C VAL A 20 -8.34 0.77 7.00
N LYS A 21 -9.08 -0.32 7.10
CA LYS A 21 -9.99 -0.56 8.23
C LYS A 21 -9.24 -0.60 9.55
N MET A 22 -8.10 -1.27 9.60
CA MET A 22 -7.28 -1.38 10.81
C MET A 22 -6.78 0.01 11.24
N ILE A 23 -6.27 0.79 10.31
CA ILE A 23 -5.72 2.11 10.62
C ILE A 23 -6.83 3.06 11.11
N TYR A 24 -7.98 3.08 10.47
CA TYR A 24 -9.09 3.92 10.92
C TYR A 24 -9.59 3.50 12.30
N LEU A 25 -9.70 2.19 12.55
CA LEU A 25 -10.12 1.67 13.85
C LEU A 25 -9.20 2.16 14.98
N HIS A 26 -7.89 2.07 14.78
CA HIS A 26 -6.93 2.43 15.82
C HIS A 26 -6.72 3.94 15.93
N THR A 27 -6.67 4.67 14.82
CA THR A 27 -6.50 6.12 14.86
C THR A 27 -7.72 6.85 15.44
N ASN A 28 -8.91 6.26 15.37
CA ASN A 28 -10.08 6.84 16.02
C ASN A 28 -9.94 6.91 17.54
N ASN A 29 -9.06 6.10 18.12
CA ASN A 29 -8.79 6.10 19.57
C ASN A 29 -7.60 6.99 19.95
N PHE A 30 -6.95 7.63 18.98
CA PHE A 30 -5.87 8.58 19.26
C PHE A 30 -6.43 9.84 19.95
N PRO A 31 -5.60 10.60 20.68
CA PRO A 31 -6.05 11.85 21.30
C PRO A 31 -6.65 12.81 20.28
N GLU A 32 -7.65 13.56 20.70
CA GLU A 32 -8.37 14.53 19.84
C GLU A 32 -7.41 15.54 19.20
N ARG A 33 -6.31 15.91 19.89
CA ARG A 33 -5.30 16.83 19.36
C ARG A 33 -4.62 16.31 18.09
N GLU A 34 -4.67 14.99 17.84
CA GLU A 34 -4.07 14.37 16.65
C GLU A 34 -5.05 14.24 15.47
N ARG A 35 -6.29 14.66 15.65
CA ARG A 35 -7.31 14.53 14.61
C ARG A 35 -6.89 15.12 13.27
N PHE A 36 -6.23 16.27 13.30
CA PHE A 36 -5.70 16.94 12.12
C PHE A 36 -4.18 16.83 12.00
N GLY A 37 -3.57 15.99 12.80
CA GLY A 37 -2.14 15.70 12.81
C GLY A 37 -1.87 14.27 12.40
N LEU A 38 -1.31 13.48 13.33
CA LEU A 38 -0.85 12.11 13.06
C LEU A 38 -1.98 11.20 12.56
N SER A 39 -3.17 11.27 13.17
CA SER A 39 -4.31 10.45 12.72
C SER A 39 -4.65 10.72 11.25
N SER A 40 -4.75 11.99 10.89
CA SER A 40 -5.04 12.41 9.52
C SER A 40 -3.97 11.93 8.54
N GLN A 41 -2.70 12.07 8.90
CA GLN A 41 -1.58 11.65 8.05
C GLN A 41 -1.56 10.15 7.83
N MET A 42 -1.83 9.36 8.86
CA MET A 42 -1.89 7.90 8.74
C MET A 42 -3.07 7.46 7.88
N GLN A 43 -4.21 8.08 8.03
CA GLN A 43 -5.39 7.80 7.21
C GLN A 43 -5.13 8.12 5.75
N ARG A 44 -4.48 9.23 5.46
CA ARG A 44 -4.10 9.61 4.09
C ARG A 44 -3.08 8.64 3.49
N ALA A 45 -2.08 8.24 4.26
CA ALA A 45 -1.07 7.30 3.80
C ALA A 45 -1.69 5.95 3.44
N VAL A 46 -2.56 5.40 4.30
CA VAL A 46 -3.15 4.09 4.04
C VAL A 46 -4.11 4.11 2.85
N VAL A 47 -4.89 5.18 2.66
CA VAL A 47 -5.76 5.33 1.50
C VAL A 47 -4.92 5.48 0.22
N SER A 48 -3.80 6.19 0.31
CA SER A 48 -2.86 6.35 -0.82
C SER A 48 -2.30 5.00 -1.31
N ILE A 49 -2.04 4.06 -0.39
CA ILE A 49 -1.60 2.71 -0.76
C ILE A 49 -2.64 2.05 -1.67
N VAL A 50 -3.90 2.04 -1.24
CA VAL A 50 -5.01 1.42 -2.00
C VAL A 50 -5.17 2.08 -3.36
N SER A 51 -5.18 3.41 -3.39
CA SER A 51 -5.39 4.18 -4.61
C SER A 51 -4.27 3.97 -5.63
N ASN A 52 -3.02 3.96 -5.17
CA ASN A 52 -1.87 3.78 -6.07
C ASN A 52 -1.78 2.35 -6.61
N ILE A 53 -2.15 1.33 -5.82
CA ILE A 53 -2.23 -0.03 -6.34
C ILE A 53 -3.28 -0.12 -7.45
N ALA A 54 -4.47 0.43 -7.22
CA ALA A 54 -5.54 0.44 -8.22
C ALA A 54 -5.12 1.16 -9.50
N GLU A 55 -4.47 2.33 -9.37
CA GLU A 55 -3.94 3.07 -10.51
C GLU A 55 -2.90 2.25 -11.26
N GLY A 56 -1.97 1.62 -10.54
CA GLY A 56 -0.89 0.85 -11.15
C GLY A 56 -1.40 -0.31 -12.00
N VAL A 57 -2.33 -1.11 -11.49
CA VAL A 57 -2.85 -2.26 -12.25
C VAL A 57 -3.79 -1.83 -13.37
N SER A 58 -4.31 -0.61 -13.34
CA SER A 58 -5.24 -0.08 -14.34
C SER A 58 -4.56 0.66 -15.49
N ARG A 59 -3.27 1.01 -15.37
CA ARG A 59 -2.56 1.73 -16.40
C ARG A 59 -2.25 0.84 -17.61
N ASN A 60 -2.20 1.44 -18.80
CA ASN A 60 -1.86 0.73 -20.03
C ASN A 60 -0.34 0.57 -20.21
N SER A 61 0.42 1.57 -19.82
CA SER A 61 1.88 1.55 -19.92
C SER A 61 2.49 0.76 -18.76
N VAL A 62 3.38 -0.18 -19.06
CA VAL A 62 4.08 -0.97 -18.04
C VAL A 62 4.95 -0.07 -17.15
N LYS A 63 5.59 0.94 -17.73
CA LYS A 63 6.38 1.93 -16.97
C LYS A 63 5.51 2.66 -15.95
N GLU A 64 4.30 3.06 -16.35
CA GLU A 64 3.35 3.71 -15.44
C GLU A 64 2.87 2.74 -14.36
N LYS A 65 2.63 1.48 -14.70
CA LYS A 65 2.29 0.44 -13.71
C LYS A 65 3.35 0.36 -12.61
N ILE A 66 4.61 0.29 -13.00
CA ILE A 66 5.75 0.22 -12.08
C ILE A 66 5.78 1.47 -11.19
N ARG A 67 5.62 2.66 -11.80
CA ARG A 67 5.65 3.93 -11.08
C ARG A 67 4.60 3.98 -9.97
N PHE A 68 3.37 3.60 -10.25
CA PHE A 68 2.29 3.65 -9.26
C PHE A 68 2.46 2.62 -8.16
N VAL A 69 3.00 1.43 -8.45
CA VAL A 69 3.33 0.45 -7.42
C VAL A 69 4.45 0.98 -6.51
N GLU A 70 5.43 1.67 -7.06
CA GLU A 70 6.48 2.32 -6.27
C GLU A 70 5.91 3.43 -5.38
N LEU A 71 4.96 4.21 -5.86
CA LEU A 71 4.27 5.22 -5.06
C LEU A 71 3.48 4.58 -3.91
N ALA A 72 2.81 3.46 -4.18
CA ALA A 72 2.12 2.70 -3.14
C ALA A 72 3.09 2.21 -2.07
N TYR A 73 4.24 1.68 -2.48
CA TYR A 73 5.29 1.24 -1.56
C TYR A 73 5.81 2.39 -0.70
N GLY A 74 6.01 3.56 -1.29
CA GLY A 74 6.42 4.76 -0.56
C GLY A 74 5.42 5.15 0.52
N SER A 75 4.13 5.12 0.19
CA SER A 75 3.06 5.40 1.16
C SER A 75 3.01 4.35 2.27
N LEU A 76 3.30 3.09 1.94
CA LEU A 76 3.37 2.00 2.91
C LEU A 76 4.53 2.23 3.91
N MET A 77 5.68 2.66 3.43
CA MET A 77 6.84 2.97 4.27
C MET A 77 6.58 4.20 5.14
N GLU A 78 5.89 5.21 4.62
CA GLU A 78 5.44 6.36 5.40
C GLU A 78 4.55 5.92 6.55
N LEU A 79 3.56 5.07 6.28
CA LEU A 79 2.68 4.52 7.31
C LEU A 79 3.45 3.72 8.35
N TYR A 80 4.41 2.92 7.92
CA TYR A 80 5.25 2.12 8.81
C TYR A 80 6.04 3.03 9.78
N CYS A 81 6.60 4.10 9.26
CA CYS A 81 7.28 5.12 10.08
C CYS A 81 6.30 5.74 11.10
N GLN A 82 5.09 6.09 10.65
CA GLN A 82 4.07 6.69 11.52
C GLN A 82 3.60 5.72 12.63
N LEU A 83 3.65 4.40 12.38
CA LEU A 83 3.36 3.40 13.42
C LEU A 83 4.40 3.46 14.55
N TYR A 84 5.67 3.58 14.21
CA TYR A 84 6.73 3.73 15.22
C TYR A 84 6.49 4.99 16.06
N VAL A 85 6.19 6.11 15.42
CA VAL A 85 5.89 7.37 16.13
C VAL A 85 4.69 7.18 17.06
N SER A 86 3.67 6.45 16.61
CA SER A 86 2.47 6.18 17.42
C SER A 86 2.77 5.37 18.67
N VAL A 87 3.68 4.41 18.59
CA VAL A 87 4.15 3.65 19.75
C VAL A 87 4.96 4.54 20.69
N ASP A 88 5.86 5.34 20.13
CA ASP A 88 6.71 6.26 20.92
C ASP A 88 5.88 7.27 21.72
N LEU A 89 4.73 7.68 21.16
CA LEU A 89 3.80 8.60 21.82
C LEU A 89 2.77 7.90 22.72
N ASP A 90 2.88 6.58 22.87
CA ASP A 90 1.96 5.75 23.64
C ASP A 90 0.52 5.75 23.10
N TYR A 91 0.34 6.02 21.82
CA TYR A 91 -0.97 5.93 21.16
C TYR A 91 -1.33 4.50 20.73
N LEU A 92 -0.34 3.66 20.52
CA LEU A 92 -0.50 2.25 20.18
C LEU A 92 0.32 1.40 21.15
N THR A 93 -0.24 0.23 21.52
CA THR A 93 0.50 -0.76 22.30
C THR A 93 1.49 -1.50 21.40
N PRO A 94 2.57 -2.07 21.97
CA PRO A 94 3.48 -2.94 21.19
C PRO A 94 2.78 -4.11 20.51
N SER A 95 1.75 -4.68 21.14
CA SER A 95 1.00 -5.79 20.54
C SER A 95 0.19 -5.36 19.33
N THR A 96 -0.46 -4.20 19.39
CA THR A 96 -1.17 -3.63 18.22
C THR A 96 -0.21 -3.29 17.09
N PHE A 97 0.93 -2.69 17.42
CA PHE A 97 1.99 -2.42 16.45
C PHE A 97 2.39 -3.71 15.70
N THR A 98 2.62 -4.81 16.44
CA THR A 98 3.01 -6.08 15.84
C THR A 98 1.95 -6.61 14.87
N LEU A 99 0.67 -6.51 15.22
CA LEU A 99 -0.43 -6.93 14.35
C LEU A 99 -0.47 -6.12 13.04
N ILE A 100 -0.36 -4.81 13.15
CA ILE A 100 -0.41 -3.92 11.96
C ILE A 100 0.85 -4.12 11.12
N LYS A 101 2.02 -4.26 11.76
CA LYS A 101 3.28 -4.52 11.06
C LYS A 101 3.19 -5.78 10.21
N ALA A 102 2.58 -6.85 10.72
CA ALA A 102 2.41 -8.10 9.98
C ALA A 102 1.62 -7.87 8.67
N GLU A 103 0.58 -7.05 8.72
CA GLU A 103 -0.19 -6.70 7.52
C GLU A 103 0.62 -5.84 6.55
N ILE A 104 1.40 -4.89 7.06
CA ILE A 104 2.29 -4.07 6.25
C ILE A 104 3.33 -4.95 5.54
N ASP A 105 3.96 -5.87 6.25
CA ASP A 105 4.97 -6.78 5.68
C ASP A 105 4.37 -7.64 4.56
N LYS A 106 3.16 -8.13 4.76
CA LYS A 106 2.44 -8.91 3.75
C LYS A 106 2.19 -8.09 2.48
N ILE A 107 1.72 -6.86 2.63
CA ILE A 107 1.47 -5.95 1.50
C ILE A 107 2.79 -5.59 0.80
N ALA A 108 3.85 -5.30 1.56
CA ALA A 108 5.16 -4.98 1.01
C ALA A 108 5.69 -6.12 0.13
N ASN A 109 5.59 -7.36 0.62
CA ASN A 109 6.04 -8.53 -0.13
C ASN A 109 5.24 -8.71 -1.43
N LYS A 110 3.93 -8.56 -1.37
CA LYS A 110 3.05 -8.69 -2.54
C LYS A 110 3.24 -7.55 -3.54
N ALA A 111 3.43 -6.32 -3.05
CA ALA A 111 3.70 -5.17 -3.92
C ALA A 111 5.03 -5.33 -4.65
N ASN A 112 6.07 -5.81 -3.96
CA ASN A 112 7.37 -6.08 -4.57
C ASN A 112 7.29 -7.20 -5.60
N ALA A 113 6.49 -8.25 -5.35
CA ALA A 113 6.26 -9.33 -6.30
C ALA A 113 5.53 -8.79 -7.56
N LEU A 114 4.54 -7.94 -7.37
CA LEU A 114 3.82 -7.29 -8.47
C LEU A 114 4.76 -6.41 -9.31
N LYS A 115 5.60 -5.64 -8.67
CA LYS A 115 6.61 -4.82 -9.35
C LYS A 115 7.57 -5.67 -10.17
N ARG A 116 8.08 -6.77 -9.60
CA ARG A 116 8.96 -7.70 -10.33
C ARG A 116 8.28 -8.27 -11.56
N SER A 117 7.00 -8.61 -11.44
CA SER A 117 6.20 -9.10 -12.57
C SER A 117 6.12 -8.05 -13.69
N PHE A 118 5.88 -6.79 -13.34
CA PHE A 118 5.83 -5.70 -14.33
C PHE A 118 7.21 -5.44 -14.95
N ILE A 119 8.28 -5.49 -14.17
CA ILE A 119 9.65 -5.32 -14.68
C ILE A 119 9.97 -6.43 -15.69
N LYS A 120 9.62 -7.67 -15.39
CA LYS A 120 9.79 -8.79 -16.32
C LYS A 120 9.01 -8.55 -17.62
N GLN A 121 7.79 -8.12 -17.51
CA GLN A 121 6.93 -7.80 -18.66
C GLN A 121 7.56 -6.70 -19.53
N LEU A 122 8.12 -5.68 -18.91
CA LEU A 122 8.80 -4.58 -19.62
C LEU A 122 10.04 -5.09 -20.36
N ASN A 123 10.87 -5.92 -19.72
CA ASN A 123 12.07 -6.49 -20.31
C ASN A 123 11.73 -7.43 -21.47
N ASP A 124 10.74 -8.28 -21.33
CA ASP A 124 10.29 -9.19 -22.38
C ASP A 124 9.81 -8.41 -23.61
N SER A 125 9.06 -7.34 -23.41
CA SER A 125 8.60 -6.47 -24.50
C SER A 125 9.75 -5.80 -25.23
N THR A 126 10.78 -5.37 -24.50
CA THR A 126 12.00 -4.75 -25.07
C THR A 126 12.77 -5.77 -25.92
N ILE A 127 12.93 -6.99 -25.43
CA ILE A 127 13.60 -8.07 -26.15
C ILE A 127 12.86 -8.39 -27.46
N GLN A 128 11.55 -8.49 -27.44
CA GLN A 128 10.74 -8.71 -28.64
C GLN A 128 10.94 -7.64 -29.68
N ARG A 129 11.06 -6.36 -29.29
CA ARG A 129 11.32 -5.27 -30.22
C ARG A 129 12.64 -5.40 -30.95
N PHE A 130 13.67 -5.88 -30.28
CA PHE A 130 14.98 -6.10 -30.89
C PHE A 130 15.04 -7.33 -31.79
N ASN A 131 14.19 -8.33 -31.53
CA ASN A 131 14.16 -9.58 -32.30
C ASN A 131 13.22 -9.53 -33.51
N ASN A 132 12.40 -8.50 -33.63
CA ASN A 132 11.53 -8.27 -34.79
C ASN A 132 12.14 -7.21 -35.72
#